data_ac215678d6030ffb4f478da978b0b320
#
_entry.id   ac215678d6030ffb4f478da978b0b320
#
_cell.length_a   1.000
_cell.length_b   1.000
_cell.length_c   1.000
_cell.angle_alpha   90.00
_cell.angle_beta   90.00
_cell.angle_gamma   90.00
#
_symmetry.space_group_name_H-M   'P 1'
#
loop_
_entity.id
_entity.type
_entity.pdbx_description
1 polymer ?
#
loop_
_entity_poly.entity_id
_entity_poly.type
_entity_poly.pdbx_seq_one_letter_code
_entity_poly.pdbx_strand_id
1 'polypeptide(L)'
;MKDPKLLETMKVYKGRDDVPDDFDSFWDQALAKMTELPEYKLEERDFSIPNVQCYELTFKGTRDGLVYARVVLPKTDQKVPVIFHFHGYMGRCWDWSDMLAYTVAGYGVVSMDVRGQSGYSTDGDRSPLGNTVKGQIIRGAVEGPDQLFYKDVYLDLYQLIEIVASLPQVDDSKLASYGASQGGALALVAAGLNPRIQRTVAIYPFLSDFRRVLEIGNTSEAYDELFRYFKFHDPFHETEDRLMQTLAYIDVKNFAHRIKGQVHMITGLDDDVCYPETQFAIYNRLEGPKEHLIMPEYAHEAMNVQVNDRVYNWLCGSKISFQYVEK
;
A
#
# COMPACT_ATOMS: atom_id res chain seq x y z
N MET A 1 12.32 -26.07 -4.80
CA MET A 1 10.93 -26.03 -4.26
C MET A 1 11.01 -26.21 -2.76
N LYS A 2 10.69 -25.19 -2.01
CA LYS A 2 10.71 -25.23 -0.54
C LYS A 2 9.67 -26.22 0.00
N ASP A 3 9.81 -26.60 1.25
CA ASP A 3 9.01 -27.65 1.91
C ASP A 3 7.52 -27.55 1.53
N PRO A 4 6.96 -28.54 0.81
CA PRO A 4 5.54 -28.53 0.43
C PRO A 4 4.60 -28.45 1.64
N LYS A 5 5.02 -28.98 2.81
CA LYS A 5 4.22 -28.92 4.03
C LYS A 5 4.09 -27.49 4.56
N LEU A 6 5.15 -26.69 4.46
CA LEU A 6 5.11 -25.29 4.86
C LEU A 6 4.14 -24.50 3.98
N LEU A 7 4.16 -24.71 2.67
CA LEU A 7 3.23 -24.07 1.75
C LEU A 7 1.77 -24.44 2.07
N GLU A 8 1.48 -25.71 2.33
CA GLU A 8 0.12 -26.13 2.71
C GLU A 8 -0.33 -25.49 4.02
N THR A 9 0.57 -25.31 4.99
CA THR A 9 0.27 -24.60 6.24
C THR A 9 -0.05 -23.13 5.97
N MET A 10 0.74 -22.46 5.11
CA MET A 10 0.51 -21.06 4.75
C MET A 10 -0.83 -20.84 4.02
N LYS A 11 -1.26 -21.78 3.18
CA LYS A 11 -2.53 -21.68 2.44
C LYS A 11 -3.78 -21.56 3.31
N VAL A 12 -3.71 -21.94 4.57
CA VAL A 12 -4.83 -21.86 5.53
C VAL A 12 -4.56 -20.86 6.67
N TYR A 13 -3.38 -20.29 6.72
CA TYR A 13 -2.96 -19.38 7.78
C TYR A 13 -3.61 -18.00 7.61
N LYS A 14 -4.28 -17.51 8.66
CA LYS A 14 -5.00 -16.23 8.68
C LYS A 14 -4.39 -15.17 9.60
N GLY A 15 -3.18 -15.41 10.12
CA GLY A 15 -2.52 -14.51 11.07
C GLY A 15 -2.79 -14.86 12.53
N ARG A 16 -2.07 -14.18 13.42
CA ARG A 16 -2.08 -14.45 14.87
C ARG A 16 -3.21 -13.77 15.60
N ASP A 17 -3.39 -12.49 15.37
CA ASP A 17 -4.38 -11.70 16.11
C ASP A 17 -5.68 -11.56 15.29
N ASP A 18 -6.79 -11.52 16.00
CA ASP A 18 -8.09 -11.24 15.40
C ASP A 18 -8.24 -9.76 15.07
N VAL A 19 -9.24 -9.45 14.25
CA VAL A 19 -9.64 -8.09 13.96
C VAL A 19 -10.24 -7.46 15.21
N PRO A 20 -9.87 -6.25 15.63
CA PRO A 20 -10.55 -5.56 16.72
C PRO A 20 -12.06 -5.45 16.49
N ASP A 21 -12.87 -5.66 17.52
CA ASP A 21 -14.34 -5.64 17.41
C ASP A 21 -14.88 -4.31 16.86
N ASP A 22 -14.21 -3.22 17.13
CA ASP A 22 -14.57 -1.87 16.70
C ASP A 22 -13.78 -1.38 15.45
N PHE A 23 -13.03 -2.25 14.79
CA PHE A 23 -12.16 -1.90 13.66
C PHE A 23 -12.92 -1.15 12.55
N ASP A 24 -14.06 -1.67 12.13
CA ASP A 24 -14.85 -1.04 11.08
C ASP A 24 -15.41 0.30 11.54
N SER A 25 -15.93 0.39 12.73
CA SER A 25 -16.46 1.65 13.27
C SER A 25 -15.36 2.70 13.47
N PHE A 26 -14.14 2.29 13.83
CA PHE A 26 -12.99 3.17 13.95
C PHE A 26 -12.64 3.83 12.60
N TRP A 27 -12.53 3.01 11.55
CA TRP A 27 -12.21 3.52 10.22
C TRP A 27 -13.37 4.31 9.60
N ASP A 28 -14.60 3.85 9.76
CA ASP A 28 -15.78 4.58 9.26
C ASP A 28 -15.93 5.96 9.91
N GLN A 29 -15.67 6.08 11.21
CA GLN A 29 -15.64 7.37 11.90
C GLN A 29 -14.48 8.26 11.45
N ALA A 30 -13.31 7.68 11.14
CA ALA A 30 -12.19 8.44 10.61
C ALA A 30 -12.51 8.99 9.21
N LEU A 31 -13.09 8.16 8.33
CA LEU A 31 -13.51 8.57 6.98
C LEU A 31 -14.67 9.58 7.01
N ALA A 32 -15.62 9.44 7.92
CA ALA A 32 -16.73 10.38 8.08
C ALA A 32 -16.30 11.81 8.41
N LYS A 33 -15.07 11.99 8.90
CA LYS A 33 -14.46 13.33 9.11
C LYS A 33 -13.86 13.93 7.84
N MET A 34 -13.75 13.14 6.76
CA MET A 34 -13.16 13.52 5.46
C MET A 34 -14.23 13.82 4.40
N THR A 35 -15.35 14.46 4.82
CA THR A 35 -16.52 14.71 3.95
C THR A 35 -16.27 15.74 2.86
N GLU A 36 -15.31 16.63 3.06
CA GLU A 36 -14.92 17.65 2.10
C GLU A 36 -13.54 17.32 1.52
N LEU A 37 -13.36 17.64 0.25
CA LEU A 37 -12.04 17.55 -0.36
C LEU A 37 -11.09 18.51 0.36
N PRO A 38 -9.86 18.09 0.68
CA PRO A 38 -8.87 19.00 1.24
C PRO A 38 -8.50 20.07 0.21
N GLU A 39 -7.97 21.19 0.68
CA GLU A 39 -7.34 22.17 -0.20
C GLU A 39 -6.20 21.50 -0.98
N TYR A 40 -6.26 21.56 -2.30
CA TYR A 40 -5.24 20.97 -3.16
C TYR A 40 -4.84 21.90 -4.30
N LYS A 41 -3.63 21.69 -4.82
CA LYS A 41 -3.11 22.31 -6.04
C LYS A 41 -2.78 21.23 -7.05
N LEU A 42 -3.19 21.45 -8.29
CA LEU A 42 -2.84 20.61 -9.44
C LEU A 42 -2.12 21.51 -10.45
N GLU A 43 -0.80 21.40 -10.51
CA GLU A 43 0.05 22.25 -11.34
C GLU A 43 0.60 21.46 -12.53
N GLU A 44 0.29 21.91 -13.74
CA GLU A 44 0.81 21.28 -14.95
C GLU A 44 2.33 21.45 -15.04
N ARG A 45 3.00 20.36 -15.43
CA ARG A 45 4.45 20.32 -15.70
C ARG A 45 4.70 19.92 -17.15
N ASP A 46 5.47 20.72 -17.84
CA ASP A 46 5.90 20.39 -19.19
C ASP A 46 6.95 19.29 -19.15
N PHE A 47 6.57 18.10 -19.58
CA PHE A 47 7.48 16.96 -19.78
C PHE A 47 7.77 16.72 -21.26
N SER A 48 7.30 17.60 -22.13
CA SER A 48 7.53 17.59 -23.60
C SER A 48 7.12 16.28 -24.30
N ILE A 49 6.16 15.55 -23.74
CA ILE A 49 5.58 14.35 -24.37
C ILE A 49 4.20 14.70 -24.95
N PRO A 50 4.00 14.57 -26.27
CA PRO A 50 2.85 15.17 -26.94
C PRO A 50 1.49 14.55 -26.53
N ASN A 51 1.46 13.28 -26.11
CA ASN A 51 0.22 12.54 -25.92
C ASN A 51 -0.22 12.41 -24.44
N VAL A 52 0.49 13.08 -23.52
CA VAL A 52 0.19 13.06 -22.09
C VAL A 52 0.22 14.46 -21.48
N GLN A 53 -0.50 14.63 -20.40
CA GLN A 53 -0.42 15.78 -19.49
C GLN A 53 0.14 15.30 -18.17
N CYS A 54 1.14 16.02 -17.67
CA CYS A 54 1.83 15.74 -16.43
C CYS A 54 1.49 16.81 -15.39
N TYR A 55 1.15 16.41 -14.18
CA TYR A 55 0.82 17.35 -13.10
C TYR A 55 1.53 16.97 -11.81
N GLU A 56 1.91 17.98 -11.05
CA GLU A 56 2.20 17.85 -9.63
C GLU A 56 0.94 18.17 -8.85
N LEU A 57 0.51 17.22 -8.03
CA LEU A 57 -0.60 17.37 -7.11
C LEU A 57 -0.05 17.51 -5.69
N THR A 58 -0.47 18.56 -5.00
CA THR A 58 -0.18 18.74 -3.58
C THR A 58 -1.48 19.01 -2.82
N PHE A 59 -1.62 18.42 -1.65
CA PHE A 59 -2.77 18.68 -0.80
C PHE A 59 -2.40 18.62 0.69
N LYS A 60 -3.23 19.27 1.51
CA LYS A 60 -3.08 19.22 2.96
C LYS A 60 -3.73 17.95 3.49
N GLY A 61 -2.89 17.01 3.92
CA GLY A 61 -3.32 15.80 4.61
C GLY A 61 -3.66 16.05 6.08
N THR A 62 -3.90 14.97 6.81
CA THR A 62 -4.17 15.04 8.25
C THR A 62 -2.96 15.59 9.03
N ARG A 63 -3.23 16.18 10.20
CA ARG A 63 -2.20 16.73 11.11
C ARG A 63 -1.15 17.63 10.42
N ASP A 64 -1.62 18.50 9.53
CA ASP A 64 -0.81 19.48 8.80
C ASP A 64 0.29 18.91 7.90
N GLY A 65 0.26 17.61 7.57
CA GLY A 65 1.14 17.02 6.57
C GLY A 65 0.81 17.55 5.17
N LEU A 66 1.82 17.92 4.39
CA LEU A 66 1.66 18.23 2.97
C LEU A 66 1.95 16.96 2.16
N VAL A 67 0.97 16.48 1.43
CA VAL A 67 1.10 15.28 0.58
C VAL A 67 1.34 15.70 -0.86
N TYR A 68 2.33 15.07 -1.49
CA TYR A 68 2.72 15.26 -2.87
C TYR A 68 2.44 14.00 -3.69
N ALA A 69 1.98 14.19 -4.92
CA ALA A 69 1.85 13.11 -5.90
C ALA A 69 2.15 13.63 -7.31
N ARG A 70 2.60 12.73 -8.17
CA ARG A 70 2.69 12.95 -9.61
C ARG A 70 1.47 12.34 -10.29
N VAL A 71 0.91 13.05 -11.25
CA VAL A 71 -0.25 12.64 -12.03
C VAL A 71 0.10 12.71 -13.51
N VAL A 72 -0.08 11.61 -14.23
CA VAL A 72 0.06 11.57 -15.69
C VAL A 72 -1.26 11.11 -16.29
N LEU A 73 -1.85 11.91 -17.15
CA LEU A 73 -3.10 11.61 -17.85
C LEU A 73 -2.88 11.59 -19.37
N PRO A 74 -3.45 10.63 -20.10
CA PRO A 74 -3.51 10.68 -21.55
C PRO A 74 -4.27 11.92 -22.03
N LYS A 75 -3.79 12.58 -23.10
CA LYS A 75 -4.54 13.65 -23.78
C LYS A 75 -5.66 13.03 -24.62
N THR A 76 -6.88 13.12 -24.12
CA THR A 76 -8.09 12.59 -24.76
C THR A 76 -9.31 13.39 -24.31
N ASP A 77 -10.36 13.41 -25.13
CA ASP A 77 -11.66 14.00 -24.79
C ASP A 77 -12.55 13.05 -23.94
N GLN A 78 -12.09 11.82 -23.71
CA GLN A 78 -12.83 10.83 -22.93
C GLN A 78 -12.28 10.79 -21.49
N LYS A 79 -13.15 10.41 -20.55
CA LYS A 79 -12.72 10.10 -19.18
C LYS A 79 -11.84 8.85 -19.20
N VAL A 80 -10.75 8.89 -18.43
CA VAL A 80 -9.73 7.84 -18.37
C VAL A 80 -9.78 7.07 -17.05
N PRO A 81 -9.59 5.75 -17.08
CA PRO A 81 -9.34 4.97 -15.86
C PRO A 81 -8.01 5.38 -15.24
N VAL A 82 -7.87 5.22 -13.93
CA VAL A 82 -6.66 5.64 -13.20
C VAL A 82 -6.10 4.53 -12.33
N ILE A 83 -4.77 4.40 -12.36
CA ILE A 83 -3.99 3.51 -11.49
C ILE A 83 -3.27 4.35 -10.46
N PHE A 84 -3.51 4.10 -9.16
CA PHE A 84 -2.77 4.67 -8.05
C PHE A 84 -1.59 3.77 -7.71
N HIS A 85 -0.39 4.31 -7.83
CA HIS A 85 0.85 3.64 -7.47
C HIS A 85 1.37 4.14 -6.13
N PHE A 86 1.79 3.21 -5.29
CA PHE A 86 2.42 3.49 -3.99
C PHE A 86 3.79 2.83 -3.91
N HIS A 87 4.77 3.57 -3.40
CA HIS A 87 6.16 3.14 -3.34
C HIS A 87 6.48 2.28 -2.12
N GLY A 88 7.60 1.55 -2.17
CA GLY A 88 8.14 0.78 -1.04
C GLY A 88 8.64 1.67 0.11
N TYR A 89 8.91 1.05 1.28
CA TYR A 89 9.35 1.75 2.48
C TYR A 89 10.56 2.64 2.22
N MET A 90 10.53 3.86 2.75
CA MET A 90 11.55 4.91 2.56
C MET A 90 11.81 5.30 1.09
N GLY A 91 10.95 4.88 0.16
CA GLY A 91 11.00 5.28 -1.24
C GLY A 91 10.35 6.64 -1.53
N ARG A 92 10.03 6.84 -2.78
CA ARG A 92 9.31 8.00 -3.30
C ARG A 92 8.46 7.63 -4.51
N CYS A 93 7.61 8.53 -4.95
CA CYS A 93 6.80 8.36 -6.16
C CYS A 93 7.68 8.08 -7.39
N TRP A 94 7.10 7.40 -8.36
CA TRP A 94 7.76 7.12 -9.64
C TRP A 94 8.20 8.38 -10.37
N ASP A 95 9.24 8.24 -11.16
CA ASP A 95 9.57 9.25 -12.13
C ASP A 95 8.53 9.28 -13.28
N TRP A 96 8.43 10.41 -13.96
CA TRP A 96 7.45 10.60 -15.04
C TRP A 96 7.50 9.50 -16.10
N SER A 97 8.72 9.07 -16.46
CA SER A 97 8.95 8.03 -17.47
C SER A 97 8.39 6.67 -17.09
N ASP A 98 8.42 6.32 -15.81
CA ASP A 98 7.93 5.01 -15.33
C ASP A 98 6.40 4.89 -15.44
N MET A 99 5.72 6.03 -15.44
CA MET A 99 4.25 6.11 -15.53
C MET A 99 3.73 5.99 -16.96
N LEU A 100 4.58 6.22 -17.98
CA LEU A 100 4.17 6.35 -19.39
C LEU A 100 3.62 5.05 -20.00
N ALA A 101 4.11 3.89 -19.58
CA ALA A 101 3.66 2.62 -20.13
C ALA A 101 2.15 2.42 -20.03
N TYR A 102 1.56 2.82 -18.92
CA TYR A 102 0.11 2.70 -18.69
C TYR A 102 -0.71 3.69 -19.53
N THR A 103 -0.14 4.85 -19.87
CA THR A 103 -0.83 5.84 -20.68
C THR A 103 -1.03 5.37 -22.13
N VAL A 104 -0.16 4.49 -22.62
CA VAL A 104 -0.31 3.84 -23.93
C VAL A 104 -1.57 2.95 -23.97
N ALA A 105 -1.94 2.35 -22.83
CA ALA A 105 -3.20 1.60 -22.71
C ALA A 105 -4.42 2.50 -22.40
N GLY A 106 -4.23 3.82 -22.36
CA GLY A 106 -5.30 4.77 -22.09
C GLY A 106 -5.60 4.99 -20.60
N TYR A 107 -4.70 4.58 -19.70
CA TYR A 107 -4.83 4.79 -18.26
C TYR A 107 -4.07 6.03 -17.79
N GLY A 108 -4.67 6.80 -16.90
CA GLY A 108 -3.93 7.74 -16.08
C GLY A 108 -3.17 7.00 -14.97
N VAL A 109 -2.08 7.60 -14.50
CA VAL A 109 -1.31 7.08 -13.36
C VAL A 109 -1.10 8.19 -12.35
N VAL A 110 -1.31 7.87 -11.08
CA VAL A 110 -1.04 8.73 -9.93
C VAL A 110 -0.06 8.02 -9.03
N SER A 111 1.09 8.64 -8.77
CA SER A 111 2.11 8.08 -7.88
C SER A 111 2.34 9.02 -6.70
N MET A 112 2.04 8.56 -5.48
CA MET A 112 2.07 9.36 -4.25
C MET A 112 3.39 9.18 -3.50
N ASP A 113 3.89 10.27 -2.92
CA ASP A 113 4.92 10.24 -1.88
C ASP A 113 4.27 10.03 -0.51
N VAL A 114 4.72 9.03 0.23
CA VAL A 114 4.34 8.84 1.63
C VAL A 114 4.99 9.92 2.48
N ARG A 115 4.19 10.54 3.38
CA ARG A 115 4.68 11.57 4.30
C ARG A 115 5.89 11.11 5.09
N GLY A 116 6.84 12.01 5.38
CA GLY A 116 8.01 11.74 6.21
C GLY A 116 9.00 10.71 5.66
N GLN A 117 8.90 10.35 4.37
CA GLN A 117 9.85 9.48 3.68
C GLN A 117 10.70 10.27 2.65
N SER A 118 11.30 9.60 1.66
CA SER A 118 12.32 10.23 0.80
C SER A 118 11.78 11.20 -0.26
N GLY A 119 10.46 11.34 -0.41
CA GLY A 119 9.83 12.21 -1.40
C GLY A 119 9.63 13.65 -0.93
N TYR A 120 8.71 14.35 -1.58
CA TYR A 120 8.36 15.75 -1.30
C TYR A 120 7.25 15.91 -0.27
N SER A 121 6.57 14.83 0.12
CA SER A 121 5.56 14.89 1.18
C SER A 121 6.21 15.18 2.51
N THR A 122 5.65 16.15 3.24
CA THR A 122 6.13 16.50 4.57
C THR A 122 5.28 15.82 5.63
N ASP A 123 5.91 15.51 6.75
CA ASP A 123 5.23 15.07 7.93
C ASP A 123 4.98 16.28 8.84
N GLY A 124 3.72 16.57 9.10
CA GLY A 124 3.32 17.67 9.99
C GLY A 124 3.50 17.36 11.48
N ASP A 125 3.85 16.14 11.81
CA ASP A 125 3.99 15.72 13.20
C ASP A 125 5.23 16.38 13.85
N ARG A 126 4.98 17.15 14.89
CA ARG A 126 6.04 17.85 15.64
C ARG A 126 6.59 16.90 16.70
N SER A 127 7.56 16.07 16.34
CA SER A 127 8.32 15.35 17.36
C SER A 127 9.24 16.30 18.11
N PRO A 128 9.07 16.53 19.41
CA PRO A 128 9.93 17.42 20.18
C PRO A 128 11.32 16.80 20.47
N LEU A 129 11.49 15.50 20.29
CA LEU A 129 12.71 14.77 20.63
C LEU A 129 13.21 13.98 19.41
N GLY A 130 14.12 14.61 18.67
CA GLY A 130 14.85 13.95 17.59
C GLY A 130 14.04 13.77 16.31
N ASN A 131 14.76 13.80 15.21
CA ASN A 131 14.19 13.45 13.91
C ASN A 131 14.52 11.97 13.66
N THR A 132 13.51 11.13 13.58
CA THR A 132 13.71 9.72 13.30
C THR A 132 13.45 9.45 11.81
N VAL A 133 14.48 9.02 11.11
CA VAL A 133 14.38 8.46 9.77
C VAL A 133 13.66 7.10 9.80
N LYS A 134 13.54 6.50 10.97
CA LYS A 134 12.91 5.20 11.27
C LYS A 134 11.88 5.37 12.38
N GLY A 135 11.14 4.33 12.73
CA GLY A 135 10.20 4.34 13.84
C GLY A 135 8.76 4.59 13.41
N GLN A 136 8.44 4.43 12.14
CA GLN A 136 7.12 4.77 11.62
C GLN A 136 6.03 3.75 11.98
N ILE A 137 6.35 2.48 12.21
CA ILE A 137 5.38 1.46 12.66
C ILE A 137 4.91 1.75 14.08
N ILE A 138 5.85 2.01 15.00
CA ILE A 138 5.56 2.17 16.43
C ILE A 138 5.21 3.61 16.80
N ARG A 139 5.36 4.56 15.88
CA ARG A 139 5.09 5.96 16.13
C ARG A 139 3.61 6.20 16.40
N GLY A 140 3.33 6.70 17.59
CA GLY A 140 1.98 6.90 18.12
C GLY A 140 1.34 5.64 18.74
N ALA A 141 2.00 4.48 18.67
CA ALA A 141 1.42 3.21 19.11
C ALA A 141 1.22 3.13 20.63
N VAL A 142 2.07 3.80 21.40
CA VAL A 142 1.94 3.87 22.87
C VAL A 142 0.77 4.73 23.30
N GLU A 143 0.49 5.79 22.54
CA GLU A 143 -0.60 6.75 22.77
C GLU A 143 -1.97 6.20 22.35
N GLY A 144 -2.00 5.24 21.42
CA GLY A 144 -3.21 4.57 20.97
C GLY A 144 -3.47 4.70 19.46
N PRO A 145 -4.51 4.01 18.95
CA PRO A 145 -4.71 3.85 17.50
C PRO A 145 -4.97 5.18 16.76
N ASP A 146 -5.51 6.18 17.44
CA ASP A 146 -5.72 7.51 16.86
C ASP A 146 -4.44 8.27 16.56
N GLN A 147 -3.33 7.91 17.21
CA GLN A 147 -2.05 8.60 17.10
C GLN A 147 -1.06 7.88 16.17
N LEU A 148 -1.44 6.73 15.63
CA LEU A 148 -0.58 5.95 14.74
C LEU A 148 -0.21 6.73 13.46
N PHE A 149 1.07 6.76 13.13
CA PHE A 149 1.59 7.37 11.90
C PHE A 149 0.93 6.78 10.65
N TYR A 150 0.82 5.47 10.55
CA TYR A 150 0.19 4.84 9.39
C TYR A 150 -1.32 5.08 9.30
N LYS A 151 -2.00 5.44 10.40
CA LYS A 151 -3.38 5.92 10.29
C LYS A 151 -3.47 7.17 9.42
N ASP A 152 -2.56 8.12 9.62
CA ASP A 152 -2.54 9.34 8.80
C ASP A 152 -2.16 9.05 7.35
N VAL A 153 -1.17 8.17 7.14
CA VAL A 153 -0.83 7.72 5.78
C VAL A 153 -2.03 7.10 5.08
N TYR A 154 -2.80 6.25 5.77
CA TYR A 154 -3.99 5.61 5.20
C TYR A 154 -5.10 6.61 4.88
N LEU A 155 -5.27 7.65 5.70
CA LEU A 155 -6.19 8.73 5.40
C LEU A 155 -5.72 9.60 4.23
N ASP A 156 -4.41 9.78 4.05
CA ASP A 156 -3.86 10.46 2.87
C ASP A 156 -4.17 9.69 1.57
N LEU A 157 -4.11 8.35 1.60
CA LEU A 157 -4.52 7.52 0.44
C LEU A 157 -5.98 7.79 0.06
N TYR A 158 -6.85 7.79 1.06
CA TYR A 158 -8.27 8.04 0.85
C TYR A 158 -8.51 9.42 0.25
N GLN A 159 -7.90 10.48 0.82
CA GLN A 159 -8.03 11.85 0.32
C GLN A 159 -7.48 12.00 -1.10
N LEU A 160 -6.32 11.39 -1.40
CA LEU A 160 -5.77 11.39 -2.76
C LEU A 160 -6.75 10.80 -3.77
N ILE A 161 -7.36 9.65 -3.44
CA ILE A 161 -8.32 8.98 -4.32
C ILE A 161 -9.54 9.86 -4.53
N GLU A 162 -10.09 10.50 -3.49
CA GLU A 162 -11.24 11.40 -3.60
C GLU A 162 -10.92 12.63 -4.48
N ILE A 163 -9.75 13.24 -4.30
CA ILE A 163 -9.31 14.36 -5.14
C ILE A 163 -9.25 13.94 -6.60
N VAL A 164 -8.56 12.84 -6.90
CA VAL A 164 -8.35 12.38 -8.28
C VAL A 164 -9.67 11.94 -8.91
N ALA A 165 -10.53 11.25 -8.17
CA ALA A 165 -11.86 10.84 -8.64
C ALA A 165 -12.77 12.04 -8.98
N SER A 166 -12.54 13.20 -8.36
CA SER A 166 -13.28 14.44 -8.65
C SER A 166 -12.83 15.18 -9.91
N LEU A 167 -11.67 14.81 -10.48
CA LEU A 167 -11.15 15.45 -11.68
C LEU A 167 -12.04 15.14 -12.91
N PRO A 168 -12.38 16.11 -13.75
CA PRO A 168 -13.31 15.93 -14.86
C PRO A 168 -12.81 14.94 -15.92
N GLN A 169 -11.48 14.75 -16.02
CA GLN A 169 -10.87 13.81 -16.94
C GLN A 169 -10.89 12.36 -16.46
N VAL A 170 -11.26 12.07 -15.21
CA VAL A 170 -11.15 10.76 -14.58
C VAL A 170 -12.46 10.00 -14.63
N ASP A 171 -12.41 8.72 -15.02
CA ASP A 171 -13.50 7.74 -14.86
C ASP A 171 -13.39 7.12 -13.46
N ASP A 172 -14.10 7.70 -12.51
CA ASP A 172 -14.10 7.30 -11.10
C ASP A 172 -14.71 5.92 -10.83
N SER A 173 -15.34 5.30 -11.85
CA SER A 173 -15.82 3.94 -11.79
C SER A 173 -14.76 2.89 -12.17
N LYS A 174 -13.57 3.31 -12.61
CA LYS A 174 -12.49 2.45 -13.11
C LYS A 174 -11.15 2.81 -12.46
N LEU A 175 -11.09 2.75 -11.16
CA LEU A 175 -9.89 3.02 -10.39
C LEU A 175 -9.21 1.71 -9.98
N ALA A 176 -7.87 1.73 -9.99
CA ALA A 176 -7.05 0.60 -9.57
C ALA A 176 -5.92 1.07 -8.65
N SER A 177 -5.38 0.16 -7.83
CA SER A 177 -4.23 0.41 -6.97
C SER A 177 -3.13 -0.63 -7.20
N TYR A 178 -1.88 -0.20 -7.04
CA TYR A 178 -0.71 -1.02 -7.30
C TYR A 178 0.47 -0.61 -6.43
N GLY A 179 1.22 -1.59 -5.95
CA GLY A 179 2.49 -1.35 -5.29
C GLY A 179 3.19 -2.61 -4.82
N ALA A 180 4.41 -2.44 -4.34
CA ALA A 180 5.25 -3.49 -3.80
C ALA A 180 5.70 -3.13 -2.38
N SER A 181 5.87 -4.12 -1.51
CA SER A 181 6.27 -3.95 -0.12
C SER A 181 5.31 -3.02 0.63
N GLN A 182 5.79 -1.90 1.19
CA GLN A 182 4.91 -0.86 1.73
C GLN A 182 3.84 -0.45 0.70
N GLY A 183 4.24 -0.27 -0.56
CA GLY A 183 3.29 0.09 -1.62
C GLY A 183 2.21 -0.97 -1.84
N GLY A 184 2.54 -2.25 -1.71
CA GLY A 184 1.57 -3.35 -1.75
C GLY A 184 0.58 -3.31 -0.60
N ALA A 185 1.07 -3.00 0.61
CA ALA A 185 0.24 -2.75 1.79
C ALA A 185 -0.72 -1.57 1.54
N LEU A 186 -0.18 -0.44 1.09
CA LEU A 186 -0.94 0.78 0.82
C LEU A 186 -1.99 0.58 -0.30
N ALA A 187 -1.67 -0.21 -1.33
CA ALA A 187 -2.62 -0.55 -2.39
C ALA A 187 -3.82 -1.34 -1.86
N LEU A 188 -3.59 -2.31 -0.97
CA LEU A 188 -4.66 -3.08 -0.31
C LEU A 188 -5.50 -2.21 0.63
N VAL A 189 -4.85 -1.37 1.44
CA VAL A 189 -5.54 -0.44 2.34
C VAL A 189 -6.37 0.56 1.56
N ALA A 190 -5.84 1.13 0.47
CA ALA A 190 -6.58 2.02 -0.41
C ALA A 190 -7.89 1.36 -0.91
N ALA A 191 -7.83 0.09 -1.32
CA ALA A 191 -9.02 -0.66 -1.72
C ALA A 191 -9.97 -0.98 -0.56
N GLY A 192 -9.45 -1.19 0.66
CA GLY A 192 -10.25 -1.42 1.87
C GLY A 192 -10.94 -0.16 2.40
N LEU A 193 -10.39 1.01 2.13
CA LEU A 193 -10.96 2.30 2.56
C LEU A 193 -11.82 2.95 1.47
N ASN A 194 -11.56 2.68 0.20
CA ASN A 194 -12.28 3.30 -0.91
C ASN A 194 -12.86 2.27 -1.89
N PRO A 195 -14.17 2.06 -1.89
CA PRO A 195 -14.83 1.05 -2.74
C PRO A 195 -14.79 1.36 -4.25
N ARG A 196 -14.34 2.56 -4.67
CA ARG A 196 -14.09 2.87 -6.08
C ARG A 196 -12.91 2.12 -6.65
N ILE A 197 -11.99 1.61 -5.81
CA ILE A 197 -10.87 0.77 -6.26
C ILE A 197 -11.41 -0.60 -6.67
N GLN A 198 -11.43 -0.86 -7.98
CA GLN A 198 -11.99 -2.08 -8.56
C GLN A 198 -10.95 -3.19 -8.75
N ARG A 199 -9.67 -2.82 -8.87
CA ARG A 199 -8.55 -3.74 -9.06
C ARG A 199 -7.38 -3.34 -8.20
N THR A 200 -6.76 -4.31 -7.55
CA THR A 200 -5.57 -4.10 -6.72
C THR A 200 -4.51 -5.12 -7.03
N VAL A 201 -3.29 -4.68 -7.30
CA VAL A 201 -2.12 -5.56 -7.36
C VAL A 201 -1.22 -5.24 -6.18
N ALA A 202 -0.93 -6.25 -5.37
CA ALA A 202 -0.05 -6.14 -4.21
C ALA A 202 1.09 -7.16 -4.31
N ILE A 203 2.32 -6.66 -4.44
CA ILE A 203 3.53 -7.50 -4.48
C ILE A 203 4.16 -7.51 -3.09
N TYR A 204 4.35 -8.69 -2.53
CA TYR A 204 4.92 -8.95 -1.18
C TYR A 204 4.56 -7.86 -0.14
N PRO A 205 3.27 -7.65 0.18
CA PRO A 205 2.83 -6.54 1.02
C PRO A 205 3.43 -6.57 2.42
N PHE A 206 3.88 -5.39 2.88
CA PHE A 206 4.41 -5.09 4.21
C PHE A 206 3.28 -4.80 5.22
N LEU A 207 3.59 -4.47 6.46
CA LEU A 207 2.66 -4.01 7.51
C LEU A 207 1.55 -5.02 7.84
N SER A 208 1.85 -6.30 7.87
CA SER A 208 0.86 -7.32 8.21
C SER A 208 1.38 -8.29 9.24
N ASP A 209 0.45 -8.73 10.13
CA ASP A 209 0.65 -9.77 11.13
C ASP A 209 1.85 -9.50 12.05
N PHE A 210 1.87 -8.32 12.68
CA PHE A 210 2.98 -7.83 13.49
C PHE A 210 3.42 -8.80 14.59
N ARG A 211 2.48 -9.51 15.23
CA ARG A 211 2.81 -10.53 16.22
C ARG A 211 3.61 -11.68 15.59
N ARG A 212 3.22 -12.12 14.39
CA ARG A 212 3.97 -13.16 13.68
C ARG A 212 5.37 -12.69 13.30
N VAL A 213 5.51 -11.44 12.87
CA VAL A 213 6.83 -10.82 12.61
C VAL A 213 7.70 -10.89 13.86
N LEU A 214 7.15 -10.55 15.02
CA LEU A 214 7.88 -10.61 16.30
C LEU A 214 8.28 -12.05 16.66
N GLU A 215 7.36 -13.02 16.51
CA GLU A 215 7.64 -14.45 16.77
C GLU A 215 8.72 -15.03 15.86
N ILE A 216 8.74 -14.67 14.59
CA ILE A 216 9.75 -15.14 13.63
C ILE A 216 11.13 -14.54 13.96
N GLY A 217 11.19 -13.40 14.63
CA GLY A 217 12.41 -12.70 14.94
C GLY A 217 13.00 -11.98 13.73
N ASN A 218 12.14 -11.38 12.90
CA ASN A 218 12.56 -10.66 11.71
C ASN A 218 13.38 -9.42 12.05
N THR A 219 14.66 -9.43 11.75
CA THR A 219 15.61 -8.35 12.00
C THR A 219 15.82 -7.46 10.78
N SER A 220 14.97 -7.54 9.76
CA SER A 220 15.07 -6.67 8.60
C SER A 220 14.91 -5.20 9.00
N GLU A 221 15.53 -4.29 8.25
CA GLU A 221 15.46 -2.86 8.51
C GLU A 221 14.01 -2.34 8.57
N ALA A 222 13.12 -2.95 7.81
CA ALA A 222 11.71 -2.56 7.71
C ALA A 222 10.94 -2.74 9.04
N TYR A 223 11.34 -3.72 9.86
CA TYR A 223 10.72 -4.02 11.15
C TYR A 223 11.62 -3.72 12.37
N ASP A 224 12.85 -3.22 12.15
CA ASP A 224 13.84 -2.98 13.22
C ASP A 224 13.25 -2.19 14.41
N GLU A 225 12.42 -1.21 14.15
CA GLU A 225 11.80 -0.38 15.19
C GLU A 225 10.86 -1.15 16.13
N LEU A 226 10.17 -2.16 15.65
CA LEU A 226 9.32 -3.03 16.48
C LEU A 226 10.18 -3.79 17.50
N PHE A 227 11.32 -4.36 17.05
CA PHE A 227 12.26 -5.06 17.92
C PHE A 227 13.00 -4.11 18.86
N ARG A 228 13.33 -2.89 18.40
CA ARG A 228 13.94 -1.86 19.24
C ARG A 228 13.01 -1.39 20.35
N TYR A 229 11.70 -1.33 20.09
CA TYR A 229 10.74 -1.00 21.13
C TYR A 229 10.87 -1.99 22.30
N PHE A 230 10.80 -3.30 22.04
CA PHE A 230 10.94 -4.31 23.09
C PHE A 230 12.34 -4.33 23.70
N LYS A 231 13.38 -4.08 22.92
CA LYS A 231 14.75 -4.07 23.45
C LYS A 231 15.02 -2.92 24.42
N PHE A 232 14.44 -1.73 24.20
CA PHE A 232 14.82 -0.50 24.91
C PHE A 232 13.70 0.12 25.74
N HIS A 233 12.45 -0.19 25.48
CA HIS A 233 11.31 0.40 26.17
C HIS A 233 10.52 -0.64 26.97
N ASP A 234 10.40 -1.87 26.46
CA ASP A 234 9.68 -2.95 27.13
C ASP A 234 10.43 -4.29 27.05
N PRO A 235 11.61 -4.41 27.70
CA PRO A 235 12.45 -5.60 27.57
C PRO A 235 11.87 -6.86 28.21
N PHE A 236 10.81 -6.73 28.99
CA PHE A 236 10.10 -7.85 29.63
C PHE A 236 8.78 -8.20 28.95
N HIS A 237 8.45 -7.52 27.84
CA HIS A 237 7.21 -7.71 27.08
C HIS A 237 5.93 -7.52 27.91
N GLU A 238 5.96 -6.65 28.92
CA GLU A 238 4.82 -6.38 29.80
C GLU A 238 3.67 -5.65 29.08
N THR A 239 3.98 -4.94 27.99
CA THR A 239 3.00 -4.18 27.19
C THR A 239 2.74 -4.78 25.80
N GLU A 240 3.27 -5.97 25.50
CA GLU A 240 3.20 -6.57 24.17
C GLU A 240 1.76 -6.67 23.65
N ASP A 241 0.85 -7.23 24.45
CA ASP A 241 -0.55 -7.39 24.03
C ASP A 241 -1.22 -6.05 23.74
N ARG A 242 -0.97 -5.03 24.56
CA ARG A 242 -1.49 -3.68 24.32
C ARG A 242 -0.93 -3.08 23.04
N LEU A 243 0.36 -3.24 22.79
CA LEU A 243 1.01 -2.74 21.57
C LEU A 243 0.42 -3.43 20.33
N MET A 244 0.29 -4.76 20.35
CA MET A 244 -0.28 -5.54 19.25
C MET A 244 -1.74 -5.18 19.01
N GLN A 245 -2.56 -4.98 20.06
CA GLN A 245 -3.93 -4.48 19.92
C GLN A 245 -3.99 -3.11 19.25
N THR A 246 -3.07 -2.21 19.58
CA THR A 246 -3.00 -0.89 18.91
C THR A 246 -2.58 -1.03 17.45
N LEU A 247 -1.54 -1.81 17.16
CA LEU A 247 -1.06 -2.03 15.80
C LEU A 247 -2.07 -2.77 14.92
N ALA A 248 -3.03 -3.50 15.52
CA ALA A 248 -4.08 -4.18 14.77
C ALA A 248 -4.95 -3.22 13.93
N TYR A 249 -5.05 -1.94 14.30
CA TYR A 249 -5.78 -0.94 13.52
C TYR A 249 -5.09 -0.54 12.21
N ILE A 250 -3.79 -0.77 12.09
CA ILE A 250 -3.03 -0.54 10.84
C ILE A 250 -2.55 -1.83 10.19
N ASP A 251 -2.84 -2.99 10.77
CA ASP A 251 -2.46 -4.28 10.23
C ASP A 251 -3.27 -4.59 8.96
N VAL A 252 -2.56 -4.74 7.85
CA VAL A 252 -3.15 -4.85 6.51
C VAL A 252 -4.08 -6.05 6.37
N LYS A 253 -3.80 -7.18 7.05
CA LYS A 253 -4.69 -8.35 7.02
C LYS A 253 -6.10 -8.04 7.54
N ASN A 254 -6.23 -7.03 8.40
CA ASN A 254 -7.50 -6.63 8.98
C ASN A 254 -8.36 -5.76 8.04
N PHE A 255 -7.80 -5.24 6.94
CA PHE A 255 -8.57 -4.57 5.89
C PHE A 255 -9.16 -5.53 4.84
N ALA A 256 -8.73 -6.79 4.83
CA ALA A 256 -9.05 -7.74 3.76
C ALA A 256 -10.56 -7.91 3.52
N HIS A 257 -11.39 -7.96 4.58
CA HIS A 257 -12.85 -8.10 4.49
C HIS A 257 -13.55 -6.84 3.91
N ARG A 258 -12.89 -5.68 3.99
CA ARG A 258 -13.41 -4.41 3.43
C ARG A 258 -13.17 -4.29 1.93
N ILE A 259 -12.24 -5.06 1.36
CA ILE A 259 -11.89 -5.01 -0.06
C ILE A 259 -12.98 -5.70 -0.89
N LYS A 260 -13.62 -4.94 -1.78
CA LYS A 260 -14.72 -5.45 -2.64
C LYS A 260 -14.27 -5.69 -4.08
N GLY A 261 -13.19 -5.01 -4.52
CA GLY A 261 -12.60 -5.17 -5.85
C GLY A 261 -11.82 -6.48 -6.01
N GLN A 262 -11.33 -6.71 -7.22
CA GLN A 262 -10.46 -7.86 -7.53
C GLN A 262 -9.05 -7.63 -6.99
N VAL A 263 -8.44 -8.65 -6.40
CA VAL A 263 -7.08 -8.58 -5.87
C VAL A 263 -6.17 -9.59 -6.54
N HIS A 264 -5.02 -9.14 -7.03
CA HIS A 264 -3.93 -9.98 -7.50
C HIS A 264 -2.74 -9.82 -6.55
N MET A 265 -2.44 -10.84 -5.77
CA MET A 265 -1.28 -10.86 -4.89
C MET A 265 -0.13 -11.65 -5.52
N ILE A 266 1.09 -11.16 -5.30
CA ILE A 266 2.31 -11.80 -5.77
C ILE A 266 3.23 -11.98 -4.57
N THR A 267 3.66 -13.21 -4.30
CA THR A 267 4.47 -13.60 -3.14
C THR A 267 5.72 -14.32 -3.57
N GLY A 268 6.89 -13.88 -3.10
CA GLY A 268 8.13 -14.64 -3.15
C GLY A 268 8.25 -15.55 -1.93
N LEU A 269 8.51 -16.86 -2.13
CA LEU A 269 8.59 -17.77 -0.99
C LEU A 269 9.92 -17.67 -0.21
N ASP A 270 10.91 -16.96 -0.76
CA ASP A 270 12.20 -16.70 -0.11
C ASP A 270 12.26 -15.31 0.56
N ASP A 271 11.13 -14.59 0.59
CA ASP A 271 11.07 -13.26 1.17
C ASP A 271 11.44 -13.27 2.67
N ASP A 272 12.53 -12.61 3.00
CA ASP A 272 13.10 -12.49 4.34
C ASP A 272 12.86 -11.12 4.99
N VAL A 273 12.16 -10.23 4.30
CA VAL A 273 11.72 -8.92 4.77
C VAL A 273 10.24 -8.94 5.13
N CYS A 274 9.39 -9.23 4.15
CA CYS A 274 7.95 -9.43 4.35
C CYS A 274 7.67 -10.94 4.27
N TYR A 275 7.79 -11.65 5.38
CA TYR A 275 7.69 -13.11 5.36
C TYR A 275 6.43 -13.61 4.67
N PRO A 276 6.54 -14.68 3.85
CA PRO A 276 5.41 -15.22 3.08
C PRO A 276 4.18 -15.51 3.94
N GLU A 277 4.35 -16.00 5.16
CA GLU A 277 3.26 -16.29 6.08
C GLU A 277 2.39 -15.05 6.36
N THR A 278 3.02 -13.87 6.54
CA THR A 278 2.29 -12.62 6.79
C THR A 278 1.52 -12.16 5.56
N GLN A 279 2.04 -12.44 4.37
CA GLN A 279 1.37 -12.16 3.10
C GLN A 279 0.18 -13.12 2.88
N PHE A 280 0.36 -14.41 3.17
CA PHE A 280 -0.72 -15.39 3.12
C PHE A 280 -1.82 -15.08 4.13
N ALA A 281 -1.51 -14.50 5.30
CA ALA A 281 -2.50 -14.05 6.26
C ALA A 281 -3.46 -13.01 5.65
N ILE A 282 -2.94 -12.09 4.83
CA ILE A 282 -3.78 -11.14 4.08
C ILE A 282 -4.62 -11.89 3.05
N TYR A 283 -3.97 -12.67 2.18
CA TYR A 283 -4.62 -13.35 1.07
C TYR A 283 -5.76 -14.27 1.52
N ASN A 284 -5.55 -15.03 2.59
CA ASN A 284 -6.54 -15.98 3.10
C ASN A 284 -7.75 -15.29 3.77
N ARG A 285 -7.64 -14.02 4.15
CA ARG A 285 -8.74 -13.20 4.69
C ARG A 285 -9.53 -12.45 3.61
N LEU A 286 -9.02 -12.35 2.38
CA LEU A 286 -9.77 -11.73 1.29
C LEU A 286 -11.02 -12.57 0.96
N GLU A 287 -12.17 -11.91 0.84
CA GLU A 287 -13.46 -12.54 0.56
C GLU A 287 -13.88 -12.40 -0.90
N GLY A 288 -13.42 -11.35 -1.57
CA GLY A 288 -13.72 -11.04 -2.97
C GLY A 288 -12.93 -11.90 -3.99
N PRO A 289 -13.12 -11.62 -5.29
CA PRO A 289 -12.34 -12.27 -6.34
C PRO A 289 -10.84 -12.01 -6.15
N LYS A 290 -10.06 -13.08 -6.13
CA LYS A 290 -8.62 -12.99 -5.86
C LYS A 290 -7.80 -14.00 -6.65
N GLU A 291 -6.58 -13.59 -6.99
CA GLU A 291 -5.58 -14.43 -7.63
C GLU A 291 -4.26 -14.35 -6.83
N HIS A 292 -3.54 -15.45 -6.73
CA HIS A 292 -2.26 -15.51 -6.05
C HIS A 292 -1.18 -16.08 -6.97
N LEU A 293 -0.22 -15.24 -7.35
CA LEU A 293 0.97 -15.68 -8.06
C LEU A 293 2.07 -15.95 -7.02
N ILE A 294 2.50 -17.20 -6.95
CA ILE A 294 3.55 -17.63 -6.03
C ILE A 294 4.83 -17.80 -6.82
N MET A 295 5.91 -17.15 -6.39
CA MET A 295 7.23 -17.16 -7.00
C MET A 295 8.21 -17.88 -6.07
N PRO A 296 8.49 -19.20 -6.28
CA PRO A 296 9.19 -20.02 -5.29
C PRO A 296 10.62 -19.58 -4.98
N GLU A 297 11.32 -19.00 -5.96
CA GLU A 297 12.75 -18.70 -5.88
C GLU A 297 13.03 -17.18 -5.69
N TYR A 298 11.98 -16.38 -5.44
CA TYR A 298 12.12 -14.94 -5.21
C TYR A 298 12.06 -14.61 -3.72
N ALA A 299 12.95 -13.72 -3.31
CA ALA A 299 12.98 -13.08 -2.00
C ALA A 299 12.30 -11.68 -2.05
N HIS A 300 12.84 -10.70 -1.35
CA HIS A 300 12.35 -9.31 -1.34
C HIS A 300 13.08 -8.43 -2.36
N GLU A 301 13.30 -8.95 -3.54
CA GLU A 301 13.91 -8.23 -4.67
C GLU A 301 12.89 -7.89 -5.75
N ALA A 302 13.32 -7.06 -6.71
CA ALA A 302 12.48 -6.72 -7.85
C ALA A 302 12.10 -7.97 -8.67
N MET A 303 10.82 -8.30 -8.68
CA MET A 303 10.26 -9.41 -9.46
C MET A 303 10.04 -8.95 -10.90
N ASN A 304 11.09 -8.92 -11.70
CA ASN A 304 11.08 -8.30 -13.04
C ASN A 304 10.96 -9.28 -14.20
N VAL A 305 11.09 -10.59 -13.98
CA VAL A 305 10.98 -11.59 -15.06
C VAL A 305 9.50 -11.92 -15.31
N GLN A 306 8.94 -11.33 -16.36
CA GLN A 306 7.53 -11.46 -16.80
C GLN A 306 6.48 -10.94 -15.79
N VAL A 307 6.88 -10.50 -14.60
CA VAL A 307 5.92 -10.04 -13.58
C VAL A 307 5.38 -8.67 -13.95
N ASN A 308 6.23 -7.74 -14.41
CA ASN A 308 5.78 -6.41 -14.84
C ASN A 308 4.74 -6.49 -15.96
N ASP A 309 4.94 -7.35 -16.95
CA ASP A 309 3.99 -7.55 -18.05
C ASP A 309 2.69 -8.16 -17.55
N ARG A 310 2.73 -9.10 -16.59
CA ARG A 310 1.54 -9.67 -15.97
C ARG A 310 0.76 -8.64 -15.17
N VAL A 311 1.45 -7.83 -14.38
CA VAL A 311 0.85 -6.71 -13.62
C VAL A 311 0.19 -5.73 -14.56
N TYR A 312 0.91 -5.28 -15.61
CA TYR A 312 0.37 -4.39 -16.62
C TYR A 312 -0.90 -4.94 -17.27
N ASN A 313 -0.84 -6.19 -17.75
CA ASN A 313 -2.00 -6.83 -18.37
C ASN A 313 -3.18 -6.93 -17.41
N TRP A 314 -2.92 -7.30 -16.18
CA TRP A 314 -3.97 -7.49 -15.19
C TRP A 314 -4.64 -6.16 -14.82
N LEU A 315 -3.85 -5.10 -14.62
CA LEU A 315 -4.35 -3.76 -14.33
C LEU A 315 -5.12 -3.15 -15.51
N CYS A 316 -4.56 -3.24 -16.71
CA CYS A 316 -5.17 -2.65 -17.91
C CYS A 316 -6.26 -3.51 -18.55
N GLY A 317 -6.46 -4.75 -18.08
CA GLY A 317 -7.44 -5.66 -18.65
C GLY A 317 -7.11 -6.10 -20.07
N SER A 318 -5.85 -5.95 -20.52
CA SER A 318 -5.39 -6.41 -21.82
C SER A 318 -5.20 -7.94 -21.80
N LYS A 319 -5.50 -8.59 -22.94
CA LYS A 319 -5.29 -10.03 -23.10
C LYS A 319 -4.02 -10.28 -23.89
N ILE A 320 -2.86 -10.12 -23.28
CA ILE A 320 -1.62 -10.63 -23.87
C ILE A 320 -1.52 -12.10 -23.49
N SER A 321 -1.59 -13.00 -24.47
CA SER A 321 -1.27 -14.41 -24.26
C SER A 321 0.25 -14.56 -24.18
N PHE A 322 0.76 -14.98 -23.03
CA PHE A 322 2.15 -15.40 -22.92
C PHE A 322 2.26 -16.79 -23.56
N GLN A 323 2.82 -16.85 -24.76
CA GLN A 323 3.24 -18.14 -25.33
C GLN A 323 4.53 -18.57 -24.62
N TYR A 324 4.43 -19.60 -23.78
CA TYR A 324 5.63 -20.31 -23.36
C TYR A 324 6.20 -21.00 -24.58
N VAL A 325 7.45 -20.65 -24.93
CA VAL A 325 8.22 -21.48 -25.85
C VAL A 325 8.54 -22.74 -25.05
N GLU A 326 7.83 -23.83 -25.31
CA GLU A 326 8.25 -25.15 -24.85
C GLU A 326 9.64 -25.43 -25.42
N LYS A 327 10.65 -25.56 -24.54
CA LYS A 327 12.00 -25.94 -24.93
C LYS A 327 12.12 -27.45 -25.00
#